data_422fd42ab05715360ae653e130e27bf8
#
_entry.id   422fd42ab05715360ae653e130e27bf8
#
_cell.length_a   1.000
_cell.length_b   1.000
_cell.length_c   1.000
_cell.angle_alpha   90.00
_cell.angle_beta   90.00
_cell.angle_gamma   90.00
#
_symmetry.space_group_name_H-M   'P 1'
#
loop_
_entity.id
_entity.type
_entity.pdbx_description
1 polymer ?
#
loop_
_entity_poly.entity_id
_entity_poly.type
_entity_poly.pdbx_seq_one_letter_code
_entity_poly.pdbx_strand_id
1 'polypeptide(L)'
;MEEILMHEIKESDWKILRELLTVALERFCRQILSEIKQIDADSAKSFHQKYLDIFRLVQRRDREIARVFNNPSRSTALIQLAEMQSQGLLSADEYLRFSQGTRNIIAHLLGTETAGGK
;
A
#
# COMPACT_ATOMS: atom_id res chain seq x y z
N MET A 1 -14.57 15.50 -6.85
CA MET A 1 -13.40 14.68 -7.19
C MET A 1 -12.12 15.49 -7.14
N GLU A 2 -12.10 16.63 -7.84
CA GLU A 2 -10.91 17.47 -7.82
C GLU A 2 -10.57 17.93 -6.41
N GLU A 3 -11.57 18.21 -5.62
CA GLU A 3 -11.37 18.66 -4.25
C GLU A 3 -10.62 17.63 -3.42
N ILE A 4 -10.95 16.35 -3.63
CA ILE A 4 -10.29 15.28 -2.90
C ILE A 4 -8.83 15.16 -3.33
N LEU A 5 -8.58 15.24 -4.63
CA LEU A 5 -7.22 15.09 -5.17
C LEU A 5 -6.32 16.24 -4.73
N MET A 6 -6.88 17.42 -4.52
CA MET A 6 -6.11 18.59 -4.11
C MET A 6 -6.08 18.78 -2.60
N HIS A 7 -6.81 17.93 -1.89
CA HIS A 7 -6.88 18.02 -0.44
C HIS A 7 -5.55 17.61 0.19
N GLU A 8 -5.05 18.42 1.09
CA GLU A 8 -3.84 18.09 1.82
C GLU A 8 -4.19 17.34 3.09
N ILE A 9 -3.34 16.41 3.47
CA ILE A 9 -3.51 15.63 4.68
C ILE A 9 -3.31 16.56 5.90
N LYS A 10 -4.08 16.31 6.97
CA LYS A 10 -3.89 17.00 8.23
C LYS A 10 -2.53 16.71 8.80
N GLU A 11 -1.96 17.69 9.51
CA GLU A 11 -0.61 17.52 10.06
C GLU A 11 -0.53 16.33 11.01
N SER A 12 -1.56 16.14 11.84
CA SER A 12 -1.56 15.01 12.77
C SER A 12 -1.58 13.65 12.03
N ASP A 13 -2.34 13.58 10.94
CA ASP A 13 -2.40 12.37 10.13
C ASP A 13 -1.10 12.15 9.35
N TRP A 14 -0.47 13.22 8.90
CA TRP A 14 0.80 13.16 8.22
C TRP A 14 1.88 12.54 9.12
N LYS A 15 1.90 12.91 10.39
CA LYS A 15 2.85 12.34 11.34
C LYS A 15 2.63 10.84 11.53
N ILE A 16 1.35 10.43 11.61
CA ILE A 16 1.01 9.03 11.73
C ILE A 16 1.46 8.26 10.48
N LEU A 17 1.19 8.82 9.31
CA LEU A 17 1.57 8.18 8.07
C LEU A 17 3.09 7.97 8.00
N ARG A 18 3.86 8.98 8.40
CA ARG A 18 5.32 8.86 8.37
C ARG A 18 5.82 7.76 9.28
N GLU A 19 5.20 7.58 10.46
CA GLU A 19 5.55 6.47 11.32
C GLU A 19 5.26 5.12 10.68
N LEU A 20 4.11 5.03 10.00
CA LEU A 20 3.65 3.75 9.48
C LEU A 20 4.30 3.38 8.15
N LEU A 21 4.92 4.33 7.45
CA LEU A 21 5.55 4.02 6.16
C LEU A 21 6.60 2.91 6.27
N THR A 22 7.45 2.97 7.28
CA THR A 22 8.49 1.96 7.46
C THR A 22 7.87 0.60 7.76
N VAL A 23 6.87 0.58 8.64
CA VAL A 23 6.19 -0.66 9.00
C VAL A 23 5.49 -1.27 7.78
N ALA A 24 4.80 -0.42 7.02
CA ALA A 24 4.08 -0.88 5.84
C ALA A 24 5.04 -1.41 4.78
N LEU A 25 6.18 -0.75 4.59
CA LEU A 25 7.19 -1.21 3.63
C LEU A 25 7.72 -2.59 4.02
N GLU A 26 8.00 -2.81 5.31
CA GLU A 26 8.44 -4.12 5.78
C GLU A 26 7.41 -5.19 5.49
N ARG A 27 6.15 -4.88 5.71
CA ARG A 27 5.06 -5.84 5.44
C ARG A 27 4.94 -6.13 3.95
N PHE A 28 5.10 -5.12 3.12
CA PHE A 28 5.05 -5.29 1.67
C PHE A 28 6.19 -6.19 1.20
N CYS A 29 7.40 -5.95 1.68
CA CYS A 29 8.55 -6.77 1.34
C CYS A 29 8.36 -8.21 1.82
N ARG A 30 7.75 -8.41 2.98
CA ARG A 30 7.44 -9.76 3.46
C ARG A 30 6.48 -10.46 2.50
N GLN A 31 5.47 -9.75 2.00
CA GLN A 31 4.55 -10.33 1.02
C GLN A 31 5.27 -10.75 -0.24
N ILE A 32 6.19 -9.90 -0.73
CA ILE A 32 6.97 -10.20 -1.92
C ILE A 32 7.81 -11.45 -1.71
N LEU A 33 8.49 -11.55 -0.58
CA LEU A 33 9.32 -12.71 -0.28
C LEU A 33 8.48 -13.99 -0.17
N SER A 34 7.26 -13.87 0.36
CA SER A 34 6.33 -14.98 0.42
C SER A 34 5.95 -15.45 -0.99
N GLU A 35 5.69 -14.52 -1.90
CA GLU A 35 5.39 -14.85 -3.29
C GLU A 35 6.57 -15.54 -3.97
N ILE A 36 7.78 -15.05 -3.69
CA ILE A 36 9.00 -15.66 -4.23
C ILE A 36 9.12 -17.11 -3.76
N LYS A 37 8.85 -17.35 -2.48
CA LYS A 37 8.90 -18.71 -1.93
C LYS A 37 7.89 -19.64 -2.61
N GLN A 38 6.70 -19.12 -2.90
CA GLN A 38 5.69 -19.90 -3.60
C GLN A 38 6.15 -20.27 -5.00
N ILE A 39 6.77 -19.35 -5.71
CA ILE A 39 7.30 -19.62 -7.05
C ILE A 39 8.39 -20.69 -6.95
N ASP A 40 9.31 -20.55 -6.00
CA ASP A 40 10.41 -21.48 -5.84
C ASP A 40 9.92 -22.87 -5.45
N ALA A 41 8.84 -22.96 -4.71
CA ALA A 41 8.30 -24.23 -4.24
C ALA A 41 7.50 -24.97 -5.32
N ASP A 42 7.22 -24.38 -6.46
CA ASP A 42 6.41 -24.97 -7.50
C ASP A 42 7.23 -26.00 -8.29
N SER A 43 7.04 -27.26 -7.95
CA SER A 43 7.82 -28.35 -8.56
C SER A 43 7.49 -28.57 -10.03
N ALA A 44 6.40 -28.01 -10.53
CA ALA A 44 6.02 -28.13 -11.93
C ALA A 44 6.83 -27.23 -12.84
N LYS A 45 7.52 -26.22 -12.28
CA LYS A 45 8.29 -25.27 -13.07
C LYS A 45 9.76 -25.65 -13.11
N SER A 46 10.40 -25.40 -14.26
CA SER A 46 11.85 -25.55 -14.38
C SER A 46 12.54 -24.46 -13.57
N PHE A 47 13.82 -24.69 -13.25
CA PHE A 47 14.60 -23.66 -12.56
C PHE A 47 14.67 -22.38 -13.36
N HIS A 48 14.80 -22.48 -14.68
CA HIS A 48 14.83 -21.28 -15.54
C HIS A 48 13.50 -20.53 -15.49
N GLN A 49 12.38 -21.24 -15.50
CA GLN A 49 11.08 -20.59 -15.43
C GLN A 49 10.88 -19.92 -14.08
N LYS A 50 11.31 -20.57 -12.99
CA LYS A 50 11.25 -19.94 -11.66
C LYS A 50 12.06 -18.64 -11.63
N TYR A 51 13.26 -18.69 -12.20
CA TYR A 51 14.11 -17.49 -12.25
C TYR A 51 13.40 -16.36 -12.99
N LEU A 52 12.82 -16.65 -14.14
CA LEU A 52 12.13 -15.64 -14.94
C LEU A 52 10.91 -15.06 -14.20
N ASP A 53 10.14 -15.95 -13.58
CA ASP A 53 8.93 -15.52 -12.85
C ASP A 53 9.30 -14.63 -11.66
N ILE A 54 10.36 -15.01 -10.93
CA ILE A 54 10.82 -14.22 -9.78
C ILE A 54 11.35 -12.86 -10.25
N PHE A 55 12.11 -12.85 -11.34
CA PHE A 55 12.65 -11.61 -11.89
C PHE A 55 11.52 -10.65 -12.24
N ARG A 56 10.49 -11.13 -12.94
CA ARG A 56 9.35 -10.32 -13.33
C ARG A 56 8.56 -9.84 -12.12
N LEU A 57 8.40 -10.70 -11.14
CA LEU A 57 7.72 -10.33 -9.89
C LEU A 57 8.46 -9.19 -9.19
N VAL A 58 9.77 -9.33 -9.03
CA VAL A 58 10.57 -8.34 -8.33
C VAL A 58 10.52 -7.00 -9.08
N GLN A 59 10.63 -7.03 -10.41
CA GLN A 59 10.55 -5.79 -11.19
C GLN A 59 9.21 -5.09 -11.00
N ARG A 60 8.12 -5.84 -11.06
CA ARG A 60 6.78 -5.26 -10.90
C ARG A 60 6.59 -4.67 -9.51
N ARG A 61 7.01 -5.43 -8.50
CA ARG A 61 6.88 -5.00 -7.10
C ARG A 61 7.77 -3.81 -6.79
N ASP A 62 8.95 -3.76 -7.41
CA ASP A 62 9.86 -2.63 -7.20
C ASP A 62 9.25 -1.34 -7.71
N ARG A 63 8.53 -1.38 -8.83
CA ARG A 63 7.81 -0.22 -9.33
C ARG A 63 6.71 0.21 -8.37
N GLU A 64 6.04 -0.74 -7.73
CA GLU A 64 5.02 -0.44 -6.73
C GLU A 64 5.64 0.21 -5.50
N ILE A 65 6.79 -0.29 -5.05
CA ILE A 65 7.50 0.30 -3.93
C ILE A 65 7.84 1.76 -4.24
N ALA A 66 8.34 2.01 -5.44
CA ALA A 66 8.69 3.37 -5.83
C ALA A 66 7.46 4.28 -5.82
N ARG A 67 6.33 3.78 -6.31
CA ARG A 67 5.11 4.58 -6.37
C ARG A 67 4.53 4.86 -4.99
N VAL A 68 4.53 3.85 -4.12
CA VAL A 68 3.81 3.95 -2.84
C VAL A 68 4.68 4.54 -1.74
N PHE A 69 5.97 4.20 -1.71
CA PHE A 69 6.81 4.50 -0.55
C PHE A 69 7.89 5.55 -0.79
N ASN A 70 8.29 5.77 -2.04
CA ASN A 70 9.34 6.73 -2.32
C ASN A 70 8.80 8.16 -2.34
N ASN A 71 9.63 9.10 -1.89
CA ASN A 71 9.32 10.52 -1.94
C ASN A 71 7.97 10.88 -1.30
N PRO A 72 7.75 10.47 -0.04
CA PRO A 72 6.50 10.84 0.62
C PRO A 72 6.39 12.36 0.76
N SER A 73 5.22 12.89 0.47
CA SER A 73 4.95 14.31 0.60
C SER A 73 3.51 14.51 1.05
N ARG A 74 3.25 15.68 1.62
CA ARG A 74 1.89 15.97 2.07
C ARG A 74 0.90 15.97 0.92
N SER A 75 1.34 16.38 -0.27
CA SER A 75 0.43 16.45 -1.43
C SER A 75 0.07 15.08 -1.98
N THR A 76 0.92 14.07 -1.78
CA THR A 76 0.65 12.71 -2.26
C THR A 76 0.22 11.76 -1.15
N ALA A 77 0.21 12.24 0.09
CA ALA A 77 0.02 11.39 1.26
C ALA A 77 -1.29 10.60 1.24
N LEU A 78 -2.38 11.25 0.86
CA LEU A 78 -3.68 10.57 0.87
C LEU A 78 -3.72 9.43 -0.15
N ILE A 79 -3.12 9.63 -1.32
CA ILE A 79 -3.07 8.57 -2.33
C ILE A 79 -2.16 7.45 -1.86
N GLN A 80 -1.03 7.78 -1.25
CA GLN A 80 -0.13 6.77 -0.69
C GLN A 80 -0.82 5.96 0.41
N LEU A 81 -1.55 6.64 1.29
CA LEU A 81 -2.30 5.97 2.35
C LEU A 81 -3.36 5.04 1.77
N ALA A 82 -4.08 5.50 0.74
CA ALA A 82 -5.08 4.67 0.07
C ALA A 82 -4.45 3.41 -0.52
N GLU A 83 -3.29 3.55 -1.15
CA GLU A 83 -2.57 2.39 -1.70
C GLU A 83 -2.16 1.43 -0.59
N MET A 84 -1.61 1.94 0.51
CA MET A 84 -1.21 1.10 1.63
C MET A 84 -2.40 0.34 2.21
N GLN A 85 -3.54 1.01 2.33
CA GLN A 85 -4.74 0.38 2.85
C GLN A 85 -5.27 -0.68 1.87
N SER A 86 -5.27 -0.38 0.57
CA SER A 86 -5.76 -1.33 -0.42
C SER A 86 -4.89 -2.58 -0.50
N GLN A 87 -3.61 -2.46 -0.18
CA GLN A 87 -2.68 -3.59 -0.20
C GLN A 87 -2.67 -4.38 1.12
N GLY A 88 -3.50 -3.97 2.07
CA GLY A 88 -3.58 -4.65 3.35
C GLY A 88 -2.36 -4.47 4.23
N LEU A 89 -1.68 -3.33 4.10
CA LEU A 89 -0.42 -3.09 4.80
C LEU A 89 -0.59 -2.45 6.17
N LEU A 90 -1.82 -2.07 6.53
CA LEU A 90 -2.12 -1.47 7.81
C LEU A 90 -3.09 -2.35 8.58
N SER A 91 -2.85 -2.52 9.87
CA SER A 91 -3.81 -3.20 10.72
C SER A 91 -5.01 -2.28 10.95
N ALA A 92 -6.13 -2.86 11.42
CA ALA A 92 -7.31 -2.08 11.73
C ALA A 92 -7.00 -1.02 12.77
N ASP A 93 -6.25 -1.37 13.81
CA ASP A 93 -5.90 -0.42 14.86
C ASP A 93 -5.04 0.73 14.32
N GLU A 94 -4.10 0.41 13.44
CA GLU A 94 -3.25 1.45 12.84
C GLU A 94 -4.08 2.39 11.99
N TYR A 95 -4.98 1.85 11.18
CA TYR A 95 -5.82 2.66 10.31
C TYR A 95 -6.74 3.58 11.12
N LEU A 96 -7.25 3.08 12.25
CA LEU A 96 -8.13 3.87 13.11
C LEU A 96 -7.42 5.03 13.80
N ARG A 97 -6.09 5.07 13.76
CA ARG A 97 -5.35 6.21 14.31
C ARG A 97 -5.55 7.48 13.48
N PHE A 98 -5.88 7.33 12.20
CA PHE A 98 -6.12 8.48 11.33
C PHE A 98 -7.48 9.11 11.67
N SER A 99 -7.59 10.42 11.43
CA SER A 99 -8.83 11.13 11.72
C SER A 99 -9.98 10.58 10.87
N GLN A 100 -11.21 10.78 11.38
CA GLN A 100 -12.40 10.33 10.66
C GLN A 100 -12.48 10.95 9.27
N GLY A 101 -12.16 12.25 9.17
CA GLY A 101 -12.19 12.92 7.87
C GLY A 101 -11.25 12.27 6.86
N THR A 102 -10.03 11.95 7.31
CA THR A 102 -9.07 11.29 6.43
C THR A 102 -9.56 9.89 6.04
N ARG A 103 -10.08 9.13 7.00
CA ARG A 103 -10.60 7.79 6.68
C ARG A 103 -11.76 7.85 5.70
N ASN A 104 -12.61 8.87 5.80
CA ASN A 104 -13.69 9.05 4.83
C ASN A 104 -13.16 9.30 3.43
N ILE A 105 -12.11 10.11 3.31
CA ILE A 105 -11.49 10.37 2.01
C ILE A 105 -10.89 9.09 1.44
N ILE A 106 -10.20 8.33 2.26
CA ILE A 106 -9.60 7.08 1.82
C ILE A 106 -10.67 6.10 1.35
N ALA A 107 -11.76 5.96 2.12
CA ALA A 107 -12.86 5.09 1.74
C ALA A 107 -13.44 5.50 0.39
N HIS A 108 -13.57 6.81 0.16
CA HIS A 108 -14.06 7.32 -1.12
C HIS A 108 -13.10 6.97 -2.26
N LEU A 109 -11.80 7.19 -2.04
CA LEU A 109 -10.79 6.87 -3.06
C LEU A 109 -10.79 5.39 -3.41
N LEU A 110 -11.05 4.54 -2.44
CA LEU A 110 -11.07 3.09 -2.64
C LEU A 110 -12.43 2.55 -3.07
N GLY A 111 -13.45 3.42 -3.12
CA GLY A 111 -14.78 3.01 -3.50
C GLY A 111 -15.51 2.16 -2.47
N THR A 112 -15.10 2.24 -1.20
CA THR A 112 -15.68 1.41 -0.14
C THR A 112 -16.71 2.14 0.72
N GLU A 113 -16.87 3.44 0.53
CA GLU A 113 -17.76 4.23 1.38
C GLU A 113 -19.22 3.79 1.27
N THR A 114 -19.64 3.45 0.04
CA THR A 114 -21.02 3.03 -0.16
C THR A 114 -21.30 1.69 0.50
N ALA A 115 -20.32 0.79 0.47
CA ALA A 115 -20.45 -0.47 1.17
C ALA A 115 -20.55 -0.23 2.67
N GLY A 116 -19.75 0.68 3.19
CA GLY A 116 -19.82 1.03 4.59
C GLY A 116 -21.12 1.70 4.99
N GLY A 117 -21.74 2.41 4.04
CA GLY A 117 -22.99 3.10 4.30
C GLY A 117 -24.21 2.19 4.30
N LYS A 118 -24.03 0.98 3.89
CA LYS A 118 -25.12 0.02 3.91
C LYS A 118 -25.27 -0.61 5.27
#